data_775f8bd11ec54ee6a43d019e2bd2f3df
#
_entry.id   775f8bd11ec54ee6a43d019e2bd2f3df
#
_cell.length_a   1.000
_cell.length_b   1.000
_cell.length_c   1.000
_cell.angle_alpha   90.00
_cell.angle_beta   90.00
_cell.angle_gamma   90.00
#
_symmetry.space_group_name_H-M   'P 1'
#
loop_
_entity.id
_entity.type
_entity.pdbx_description
1 polymer ?
#
loop_
_entity_poly.entity_id
_entity_poly.type
_entity_poly.pdbx_seq_one_letter_code
_entity_poly.pdbx_strand_id
1 'polypeptide(L)'
;LPGMWAYRAWQNGSQFVHFSTDAVFDGSSADLYSEDDATGAPSVYGQTKRAGEEAVLSANPDALVLRTNFFGWSNDRARGILDFFANGLESGVLMTGFRDYVVSSVYVGHLFELLIEALSAEGSGIYHLVSSSPLSKYDFGVALAHAMGADADLIEPGLLADNLALSDRGHHLGLSVDKLEALVGHPIP
;
A
#
# COMPACT_ATOMS: atom_id res chain seq x y z
N LEU A 1 -13.26 14.99 -8.60
CA LEU A 1 -12.13 15.50 -9.42
C LEU A 1 -11.44 14.39 -10.22
N PRO A 2 -11.07 13.19 -9.67
CA PRO A 2 -10.36 12.17 -10.45
C PRO A 2 -11.17 11.66 -11.66
N GLY A 3 -12.47 11.41 -11.53
CA GLY A 3 -13.32 10.98 -12.66
C GLY A 3 -13.36 11.99 -13.82
N MET A 4 -13.29 13.28 -13.53
CA MET A 4 -13.24 14.29 -14.59
C MET A 4 -11.94 14.20 -15.41
N TRP A 5 -10.81 13.94 -14.77
CA TRP A 5 -9.53 13.73 -15.46
C TRP A 5 -9.51 12.41 -16.22
N ALA A 6 -10.08 11.35 -15.62
CA ALA A 6 -10.23 10.05 -16.28
C ALA A 6 -11.06 10.16 -17.56
N TYR A 7 -12.19 10.87 -17.51
CA TYR A 7 -13.01 11.14 -18.70
C TYR A 7 -12.26 11.90 -19.80
N ARG A 8 -11.47 12.92 -19.43
CA ARG A 8 -10.66 13.67 -20.37
C ARG A 8 -9.58 12.81 -21.03
N ALA A 9 -8.91 11.97 -20.26
CA ALA A 9 -7.94 11.03 -20.78
C ALA A 9 -8.59 10.06 -21.79
N TRP A 10 -9.75 9.50 -21.43
CA TRP A 10 -10.51 8.63 -22.31
C TRP A 10 -10.90 9.29 -23.64
N GLN A 11 -11.41 10.52 -23.59
CA GLN A 11 -11.74 11.29 -24.80
C GLN A 11 -10.55 11.52 -25.73
N ASN A 12 -9.34 11.63 -25.17
CA ASN A 12 -8.11 11.88 -25.93
C ASN A 12 -7.33 10.61 -26.28
N GLY A 13 -7.84 9.41 -25.96
CA GLY A 13 -7.14 8.14 -26.18
C GLY A 13 -5.86 8.01 -25.34
N SER A 14 -5.78 8.68 -24.18
CA SER A 14 -4.62 8.63 -23.30
C SER A 14 -4.84 7.63 -22.19
N GLN A 15 -3.79 6.88 -21.85
CA GLN A 15 -3.80 6.04 -20.63
C GLN A 15 -4.02 6.90 -19.39
N PHE A 16 -4.79 6.39 -18.44
CA PHE A 16 -5.04 7.05 -17.17
C PHE A 16 -4.76 6.10 -16.01
N VAL A 17 -3.86 6.53 -15.12
CA VAL A 17 -3.54 5.79 -13.91
C VAL A 17 -4.07 6.53 -12.69
N HIS A 18 -4.75 5.80 -11.80
CA HIS A 18 -5.23 6.32 -10.53
C HIS A 18 -4.63 5.54 -9.36
N PHE A 19 -3.87 6.20 -8.52
CA PHE A 19 -3.35 5.60 -7.30
C PHE A 19 -4.43 5.60 -6.21
N SER A 20 -4.77 4.42 -5.74
CA SER A 20 -5.63 4.16 -4.58
C SER A 20 -4.82 3.59 -3.41
N THR A 21 -5.45 2.88 -2.49
CA THR A 21 -4.86 2.45 -1.22
C THR A 21 -5.48 1.12 -0.75
N ASP A 22 -4.74 0.35 0.04
CA ASP A 22 -5.22 -0.78 0.85
C ASP A 22 -6.31 -0.38 1.85
N ALA A 23 -6.30 0.88 2.32
CA ALA A 23 -7.26 1.40 3.29
C ALA A 23 -8.71 1.52 2.76
N VAL A 24 -9.00 1.07 1.53
CA VAL A 24 -10.37 0.87 1.03
C VAL A 24 -11.04 -0.35 1.66
N PHE A 25 -10.28 -1.28 2.21
CA PHE A 25 -10.75 -2.44 2.96
C PHE A 25 -10.92 -2.12 4.44
N ASP A 26 -11.72 -2.94 5.15
CA ASP A 26 -11.97 -2.77 6.58
C ASP A 26 -10.86 -3.36 7.47
N GLY A 27 -10.02 -4.23 6.92
CA GLY A 27 -8.92 -4.88 7.63
C GLY A 27 -9.37 -5.95 8.63
N SER A 28 -10.55 -6.54 8.44
CA SER A 28 -11.11 -7.59 9.31
C SER A 28 -10.78 -9.01 8.82
N SER A 29 -10.35 -9.18 7.56
CA SER A 29 -10.01 -10.48 7.01
C SER A 29 -8.71 -11.05 7.61
N ALA A 30 -8.69 -12.36 7.86
CA ALA A 30 -7.47 -13.10 8.19
C ALA A 30 -6.67 -13.47 6.93
N ASP A 31 -7.33 -13.53 5.77
CA ASP A 31 -6.76 -13.84 4.47
C ASP A 31 -6.38 -12.55 3.73
N LEU A 32 -5.56 -12.69 2.68
CA LEU A 32 -5.22 -11.58 1.79
C LEU A 32 -6.47 -11.12 1.01
N TYR A 33 -6.69 -9.81 0.93
CA TYR A 33 -7.73 -9.25 0.08
C TYR A 33 -7.36 -9.38 -1.39
N SER A 34 -8.32 -9.83 -2.18
CA SER A 34 -8.29 -9.76 -3.65
C SER A 34 -8.94 -8.46 -4.15
N GLU A 35 -8.78 -8.16 -5.43
CA GLU A 35 -9.41 -6.98 -6.05
C GLU A 35 -10.94 -7.05 -6.07
N ASP A 36 -11.50 -8.27 -6.02
CA ASP A 36 -12.94 -8.56 -6.07
C ASP A 36 -13.60 -8.56 -4.69
N ASP A 37 -12.81 -8.48 -3.62
CA ASP A 37 -13.35 -8.45 -2.27
C ASP A 37 -14.10 -7.14 -1.97
N ALA A 38 -15.11 -7.26 -1.12
CA ALA A 38 -15.92 -6.12 -0.71
C ALA A 38 -15.08 -5.07 0.04
N THR A 39 -15.14 -3.84 -0.43
CA THR A 39 -14.51 -2.71 0.27
C THR A 39 -15.39 -2.23 1.41
N GLY A 40 -14.78 -1.86 2.55
CA GLY A 40 -15.49 -1.47 3.76
C GLY A 40 -14.72 -0.45 4.61
N ALA A 41 -14.06 0.53 3.96
CA ALA A 41 -13.17 1.50 4.60
C ALA A 41 -13.77 2.12 5.87
N PRO A 42 -13.15 1.95 7.06
CA PRO A 42 -13.63 2.57 8.29
C PRO A 42 -13.28 4.07 8.34
N SER A 43 -12.22 4.49 7.69
CA SER A 43 -11.73 5.87 7.71
C SER A 43 -12.30 6.72 6.57
N VAL A 44 -12.44 8.03 6.80
CA VAL A 44 -12.81 9.01 5.75
C VAL A 44 -11.82 8.98 4.59
N TYR A 45 -10.53 8.77 4.87
CA TYR A 45 -9.51 8.63 3.84
C TYR A 45 -9.82 7.47 2.90
N GLY A 46 -10.02 6.26 3.43
CA GLY A 46 -10.33 5.08 2.62
C GLY A 46 -11.64 5.24 1.85
N GLN A 47 -12.68 5.81 2.47
CA GLN A 47 -13.97 6.08 1.82
C GLN A 47 -13.81 7.04 0.63
N THR A 48 -13.02 8.12 0.78
CA THR A 48 -12.78 9.07 -0.32
C THR A 48 -11.95 8.47 -1.44
N LYS A 49 -10.99 7.59 -1.13
CA LYS A 49 -10.22 6.86 -2.14
C LYS A 49 -11.09 5.89 -2.91
N ARG A 50 -11.93 5.12 -2.23
CA ARG A 50 -12.91 4.23 -2.85
C ARG A 50 -13.86 4.99 -3.79
N ALA A 51 -14.45 6.09 -3.34
CA ALA A 51 -15.28 6.93 -4.19
C ALA A 51 -14.54 7.47 -5.42
N GLY A 52 -13.21 7.68 -5.28
CA GLY A 52 -12.33 8.04 -6.38
C GLY A 52 -12.19 6.92 -7.41
N GLU A 53 -12.00 5.65 -6.97
CA GLU A 53 -11.96 4.46 -7.85
C GLU A 53 -13.25 4.33 -8.67
N GLU A 54 -14.40 4.39 -7.98
CA GLU A 54 -15.72 4.29 -8.62
C GLU A 54 -15.94 5.40 -9.67
N ALA A 55 -15.58 6.64 -9.34
CA ALA A 55 -15.70 7.78 -10.25
C ALA A 55 -14.77 7.67 -11.47
N VAL A 56 -13.56 7.13 -11.28
CA VAL A 56 -12.59 6.92 -12.36
C VAL A 56 -13.08 5.86 -13.32
N LEU A 57 -13.43 4.68 -12.83
CA LEU A 57 -13.84 3.54 -13.67
C LEU A 57 -15.18 3.79 -14.37
N SER A 58 -16.10 4.52 -13.73
CA SER A 58 -17.35 4.96 -14.36
C SER A 58 -17.12 5.95 -15.51
N ALA A 59 -16.08 6.78 -15.42
CA ALA A 59 -15.76 7.81 -16.41
C ALA A 59 -14.81 7.32 -17.52
N ASN A 60 -13.99 6.33 -17.22
CA ASN A 60 -13.01 5.70 -18.13
C ASN A 60 -12.85 4.22 -17.77
N PRO A 61 -13.56 3.31 -18.46
CA PRO A 61 -13.44 1.88 -18.22
C PRO A 61 -12.04 1.30 -18.47
N ASP A 62 -11.23 1.97 -19.28
CA ASP A 62 -9.87 1.55 -19.64
C ASP A 62 -8.81 2.10 -18.66
N ALA A 63 -9.24 2.83 -17.62
CA ALA A 63 -8.31 3.34 -16.61
C ALA A 63 -7.68 2.22 -15.79
N LEU A 64 -6.41 2.39 -15.44
CA LEU A 64 -5.68 1.54 -14.50
C LEU A 64 -5.77 2.13 -13.10
N VAL A 65 -6.41 1.42 -12.18
CA VAL A 65 -6.52 1.79 -10.76
C VAL A 65 -5.61 0.90 -9.94
N LEU A 66 -4.68 1.49 -9.20
CA LEU A 66 -3.69 0.77 -8.42
C LEU A 66 -3.93 0.97 -6.93
N ARG A 67 -4.37 -0.07 -6.23
CA ARG A 67 -4.38 -0.10 -4.76
C ARG A 67 -2.98 -0.42 -4.28
N THR A 68 -2.38 0.49 -3.56
CA THR A 68 -0.99 0.36 -3.13
C THR A 68 -0.78 0.86 -1.70
N ASN A 69 0.24 0.31 -1.07
CA ASN A 69 0.88 0.81 0.13
C ASN A 69 2.39 0.73 -0.13
N PHE A 70 3.10 1.84 0.00
CA PHE A 70 4.50 1.87 -0.36
C PHE A 70 5.36 2.56 0.70
N PHE A 71 6.63 2.22 0.70
CA PHE A 71 7.64 2.85 1.53
C PHE A 71 8.84 3.32 0.69
N GLY A 72 9.54 4.29 1.21
CA GLY A 72 10.73 4.85 0.59
C GLY A 72 11.28 5.98 1.44
N TRP A 73 12.44 6.49 1.07
CA TRP A 73 13.04 7.64 1.73
C TRP A 73 12.27 8.92 1.38
N SER A 74 11.91 9.70 2.38
CA SER A 74 11.41 11.07 2.14
C SER A 74 12.56 12.06 1.96
N ASN A 75 12.29 13.17 1.27
CA ASN A 75 13.32 14.18 1.00
C ASN A 75 13.97 14.77 2.26
N ASP A 76 13.18 14.90 3.31
CA ASP A 76 13.60 15.46 4.61
C ASP A 76 13.93 14.36 5.64
N ARG A 77 13.84 13.09 5.26
CA ARG A 77 13.99 11.92 6.14
C ARG A 77 13.13 11.99 7.41
N ALA A 78 11.97 12.60 7.33
CA ALA A 78 11.09 12.86 8.47
C ALA A 78 9.72 12.21 8.34
N ARG A 79 9.43 11.51 7.24
CA ARG A 79 8.08 11.00 6.95
C ARG A 79 8.11 9.55 6.47
N GLY A 80 7.14 8.81 6.94
CA GLY A 80 6.95 7.41 6.54
C GLY A 80 7.64 6.43 7.47
N ILE A 81 7.31 5.16 7.26
CA ILE A 81 7.74 4.08 8.15
C ILE A 81 9.25 3.83 8.06
N LEU A 82 9.82 3.95 6.86
CA LEU A 82 11.25 3.72 6.65
C LEU A 82 12.08 4.76 7.40
N ASP A 83 11.74 6.06 7.27
CA ASP A 83 12.44 7.12 7.98
C ASP A 83 12.26 7.01 9.50
N PHE A 84 11.06 6.64 9.96
CA PHE A 84 10.77 6.46 11.39
C PHE A 84 11.72 5.44 12.03
N PHE A 85 11.80 4.23 11.47
CA PHE A 85 12.65 3.20 12.04
C PHE A 85 14.14 3.47 11.79
N ALA A 86 14.52 3.92 10.60
CA ALA A 86 15.92 4.18 10.30
C ALA A 86 16.52 5.26 11.21
N ASN A 87 15.82 6.38 11.40
CA ASN A 87 16.27 7.47 12.28
C ASN A 87 16.36 7.01 13.74
N GLY A 88 15.40 6.22 14.22
CA GLY A 88 15.42 5.66 15.55
C GLY A 88 16.60 4.71 15.78
N LEU A 89 16.87 3.81 14.83
CA LEU A 89 18.00 2.89 14.85
C LEU A 89 19.34 3.65 14.81
N GLU A 90 19.49 4.64 13.92
CA GLU A 90 20.68 5.48 13.82
C GLU A 90 20.94 6.28 15.14
N SER A 91 19.88 6.66 15.83
CA SER A 91 19.95 7.46 17.07
C SER A 91 19.98 6.62 18.35
N GLY A 92 19.84 5.29 18.27
CA GLY A 92 19.77 4.41 19.43
C GLY A 92 18.53 4.63 20.31
N VAL A 93 17.40 5.02 19.70
CA VAL A 93 16.16 5.33 20.41
C VAL A 93 15.22 4.13 20.35
N LEU A 94 14.62 3.77 21.49
CA LEU A 94 13.58 2.73 21.56
C LEU A 94 12.35 3.16 20.77
N MET A 95 11.82 2.25 19.95
CA MET A 95 10.64 2.47 19.10
C MET A 95 9.64 1.35 19.29
N THR A 96 8.35 1.65 19.13
CA THR A 96 7.30 0.64 19.11
C THR A 96 6.93 0.24 17.71
N GLY A 97 6.99 -1.07 17.41
CA GLY A 97 6.45 -1.68 16.20
C GLY A 97 5.15 -2.45 16.51
N PHE A 98 4.06 -2.19 15.79
CA PHE A 98 2.79 -2.88 16.00
C PHE A 98 2.80 -4.27 15.34
N ARG A 99 2.51 -5.32 16.12
CA ARG A 99 2.41 -6.69 15.64
C ARG A 99 1.07 -7.02 14.98
N ASP A 100 0.03 -6.34 15.40
CA ASP A 100 -1.35 -6.50 14.93
C ASP A 100 -1.73 -5.53 13.80
N TYR A 101 -0.76 -4.83 13.22
CA TYR A 101 -0.95 -3.98 12.03
C TYR A 101 -0.11 -4.53 10.87
N VAL A 102 -0.76 -5.37 10.07
CA VAL A 102 -0.15 -6.10 8.96
C VAL A 102 -0.59 -5.52 7.62
N VAL A 103 0.36 -5.20 6.77
CA VAL A 103 0.11 -4.62 5.43
C VAL A 103 1.06 -5.20 4.40
N SER A 104 0.62 -5.30 3.16
CA SER A 104 1.50 -5.50 2.01
C SER A 104 2.07 -4.15 1.58
N SER A 105 3.38 -3.98 1.65
CA SER A 105 4.03 -2.71 1.27
C SER A 105 5.11 -2.96 0.24
N VAL A 106 5.21 -2.11 -0.79
CA VAL A 106 6.23 -2.19 -1.82
C VAL A 106 7.24 -1.04 -1.69
N TYR A 107 8.50 -1.30 -1.97
CA TYR A 107 9.50 -0.22 -2.09
C TYR A 107 9.19 0.66 -3.29
N VAL A 108 9.28 1.97 -3.13
CA VAL A 108 8.88 2.96 -4.16
C VAL A 108 9.60 2.76 -5.50
N GLY A 109 10.85 2.27 -5.49
CA GLY A 109 11.58 1.92 -6.72
C GLY A 109 10.89 0.80 -7.48
N HIS A 110 10.57 -0.31 -6.81
CA HIS A 110 9.85 -1.45 -7.40
C HIS A 110 8.41 -1.07 -7.81
N LEU A 111 7.76 -0.16 -7.08
CA LEU A 111 6.44 0.33 -7.47
C LEU A 111 6.46 0.93 -8.88
N PHE A 112 7.49 1.74 -9.19
CA PHE A 112 7.60 2.33 -10.53
C PHE A 112 7.94 1.31 -11.61
N GLU A 113 8.77 0.31 -11.31
CA GLU A 113 9.07 -0.79 -12.24
C GLU A 113 7.79 -1.56 -12.58
N LEU A 114 7.05 -2.02 -11.56
CA LEU A 114 5.78 -2.74 -11.74
C LEU A 114 4.70 -1.88 -12.42
N LEU A 115 4.66 -0.57 -12.16
CA LEU A 115 3.77 0.34 -12.88
C LEU A 115 4.05 0.35 -14.37
N ILE A 116 5.32 0.45 -14.77
CA ILE A 116 5.71 0.46 -16.19
C ILE A 116 5.37 -0.89 -16.85
N GLU A 117 5.57 -2.01 -16.15
CA GLU A 117 5.21 -3.34 -16.64
C GLU A 117 3.69 -3.47 -16.82
N ALA A 118 2.89 -3.06 -15.81
CA ALA A 118 1.43 -3.08 -15.91
C ALA A 118 0.89 -2.21 -17.05
N LEU A 119 1.50 -1.04 -17.30
CA LEU A 119 1.16 -0.17 -18.43
C LEU A 119 1.56 -0.80 -19.76
N SER A 120 2.71 -1.45 -19.83
CA SER A 120 3.21 -2.13 -21.05
C SER A 120 2.36 -3.35 -21.41
N ALA A 121 1.76 -3.99 -20.40
CA ALA A 121 0.82 -5.09 -20.54
C ALA A 121 -0.64 -4.62 -20.78
N GLU A 122 -0.85 -3.31 -21.03
CA GLU A 122 -2.16 -2.70 -21.28
C GLU A 122 -3.18 -2.98 -20.15
N GLY A 123 -2.71 -3.03 -18.90
CA GLY A 123 -3.56 -3.27 -17.73
C GLY A 123 -4.68 -2.24 -17.60
N SER A 124 -5.90 -2.71 -17.29
CA SER A 124 -7.08 -1.88 -17.05
C SER A 124 -7.91 -2.44 -15.90
N GLY A 125 -8.71 -1.58 -15.25
CA GLY A 125 -9.44 -1.95 -14.04
C GLY A 125 -8.60 -1.82 -12.78
N ILE A 126 -8.95 -2.55 -11.72
CA ILE A 126 -8.28 -2.48 -10.41
C ILE A 126 -7.22 -3.56 -10.30
N TYR A 127 -6.04 -3.19 -9.81
CA TYR A 127 -4.94 -4.10 -9.45
C TYR A 127 -4.36 -3.72 -8.09
N HIS A 128 -3.89 -4.72 -7.35
CA HIS A 128 -3.06 -4.53 -6.18
C HIS A 128 -1.60 -4.44 -6.60
N LEU A 129 -0.98 -3.28 -6.38
CA LEU A 129 0.44 -3.05 -6.68
C LEU A 129 1.20 -2.87 -5.37
N VAL A 130 1.58 -3.99 -4.78
CA VAL A 130 2.28 -4.12 -3.49
C VAL A 130 3.26 -5.29 -3.55
N SER A 131 4.02 -5.54 -2.48
CA SER A 131 4.82 -6.75 -2.31
C SER A 131 3.91 -7.95 -2.00
N SER A 132 4.28 -9.16 -2.45
CA SER A 132 3.55 -10.40 -2.20
C SER A 132 3.54 -10.83 -0.73
N SER A 133 4.47 -10.31 0.07
CA SER A 133 4.68 -10.70 1.46
C SER A 133 4.22 -9.59 2.41
N PRO A 134 3.05 -9.71 3.06
CA PRO A 134 2.63 -8.75 4.06
C PRO A 134 3.51 -8.86 5.31
N LEU A 135 3.82 -7.72 5.91
CA LEU A 135 4.59 -7.63 7.15
C LEU A 135 3.84 -6.81 8.19
N SER A 136 3.99 -7.17 9.46
CA SER A 136 3.61 -6.27 10.53
C SER A 136 4.58 -5.06 10.59
N LYS A 137 4.16 -3.98 11.23
CA LYS A 137 5.08 -2.84 11.44
C LYS A 137 6.26 -3.21 12.33
N TYR A 138 6.07 -4.15 13.25
CA TYR A 138 7.15 -4.71 14.06
C TYR A 138 8.15 -5.49 13.20
N ASP A 139 7.66 -6.44 12.40
CA ASP A 139 8.53 -7.27 11.54
C ASP A 139 9.27 -6.43 10.50
N PHE A 140 8.61 -5.40 9.95
CA PHE A 140 9.27 -4.43 9.05
C PHE A 140 10.45 -3.73 9.73
N GLY A 141 10.24 -3.23 10.95
CA GLY A 141 11.30 -2.57 11.73
C GLY A 141 12.47 -3.51 12.03
N VAL A 142 12.17 -4.74 12.50
CA VAL A 142 13.19 -5.77 12.78
C VAL A 142 13.99 -6.14 11.53
N ALA A 143 13.29 -6.34 10.39
CA ALA A 143 13.96 -6.62 9.12
C ALA A 143 14.88 -5.47 8.69
N LEU A 144 14.43 -4.21 8.88
CA LEU A 144 15.25 -3.03 8.58
C LEU A 144 16.47 -2.95 9.50
N ALA A 145 16.32 -3.23 10.82
CA ALA A 145 17.45 -3.25 11.77
C ALA A 145 18.51 -4.25 11.32
N HIS A 146 18.11 -5.46 10.94
CA HIS A 146 19.03 -6.47 10.41
C HIS A 146 19.72 -6.00 9.12
N ALA A 147 18.99 -5.40 8.18
CA ALA A 147 19.55 -4.89 6.93
C ALA A 147 20.55 -3.74 7.15
N MET A 148 20.35 -2.93 8.19
CA MET A 148 21.24 -1.84 8.57
C MET A 148 22.41 -2.29 9.46
N GLY A 149 22.43 -3.55 9.94
CA GLY A 149 23.39 -4.02 10.94
C GLY A 149 23.23 -3.32 12.29
N ALA A 150 22.02 -2.86 12.61
CA ALA A 150 21.66 -2.16 13.84
C ALA A 150 21.04 -3.11 14.87
N ASP A 151 20.92 -2.64 16.10
CA ASP A 151 20.35 -3.41 17.20
C ASP A 151 18.82 -3.52 17.07
N ALA A 152 18.32 -4.72 16.82
CA ALA A 152 16.88 -4.98 16.70
C ALA A 152 16.14 -4.89 18.04
N ASP A 153 16.82 -4.98 19.18
CA ASP A 153 16.22 -4.83 20.50
C ASP A 153 15.74 -3.38 20.78
N LEU A 154 16.14 -2.44 19.91
CA LEU A 154 15.58 -1.07 19.93
C LEU A 154 14.13 -1.01 19.41
N ILE A 155 13.58 -2.11 18.91
CA ILE A 155 12.21 -2.17 18.40
C ILE A 155 11.37 -3.05 19.32
N GLU A 156 10.55 -2.42 20.15
CA GLU A 156 9.66 -3.12 21.07
C GLU A 156 8.35 -3.49 20.41
N PRO A 157 7.83 -4.71 20.64
CA PRO A 157 6.53 -5.10 20.13
C PRO A 157 5.41 -4.36 20.88
N GLY A 158 4.47 -3.78 20.12
CA GLY A 158 3.26 -3.17 20.63
C GLY A 158 2.02 -3.63 19.90
N LEU A 159 0.86 -3.19 20.34
CA LEU A 159 -0.42 -3.44 19.68
C LEU A 159 -1.05 -2.12 19.23
N LEU A 160 -1.50 -2.09 17.98
CA LEU A 160 -2.28 -0.97 17.44
C LEU A 160 -3.58 -0.81 18.22
N ALA A 161 -4.19 -1.93 18.64
CA ALA A 161 -5.41 -1.97 19.44
C ALA A 161 -5.29 -1.15 20.75
N ASP A 162 -4.10 -0.99 21.30
CA ASP A 162 -3.86 -0.19 22.52
C ASP A 162 -3.72 1.31 22.22
N ASN A 163 -3.69 1.71 20.94
CA ASN A 163 -3.51 3.10 20.52
C ASN A 163 -4.83 3.71 20.02
N LEU A 164 -5.56 4.37 20.93
CA LEU A 164 -6.87 4.98 20.64
C LEU A 164 -6.83 6.02 19.50
N ALA A 165 -5.68 6.65 19.25
CA ALA A 165 -5.54 7.63 18.15
C ALA A 165 -5.50 6.97 16.77
N LEU A 166 -5.34 5.65 16.70
CA LEU A 166 -5.23 4.87 15.46
C LEU A 166 -6.36 3.82 15.34
N SER A 167 -7.39 3.89 16.19
CA SER A 167 -8.49 2.92 16.26
C SER A 167 -9.30 2.78 14.95
N ASP A 168 -9.27 3.81 14.09
CA ASP A 168 -9.98 3.81 12.80
C ASP A 168 -9.18 3.13 11.66
N ARG A 169 -8.08 2.46 11.98
CA ARG A 169 -7.30 1.72 10.99
C ARG A 169 -7.66 0.25 11.01
N GLY A 170 -7.79 -0.35 9.83
CA GLY A 170 -7.87 -1.79 9.69
C GLY A 170 -6.56 -2.45 10.14
N HIS A 171 -6.65 -3.60 10.80
CA HIS A 171 -5.50 -4.28 11.38
C HIS A 171 -4.77 -5.17 10.37
N HIS A 172 -5.52 -5.83 9.47
CA HIS A 172 -4.99 -6.75 8.47
C HIS A 172 -5.35 -6.24 7.07
N LEU A 173 -4.42 -5.56 6.43
CA LEU A 173 -4.56 -4.99 5.09
C LEU A 173 -3.57 -5.65 4.10
N GLY A 174 -3.32 -6.96 4.29
CA GLY A 174 -2.57 -7.76 3.34
C GLY A 174 -3.34 -7.91 2.03
N LEU A 175 -2.69 -7.68 0.90
CA LEU A 175 -3.30 -7.74 -0.43
C LEU A 175 -2.71 -8.90 -1.24
N SER A 176 -3.55 -9.67 -1.94
CA SER A 176 -3.10 -10.62 -2.98
C SER A 176 -2.58 -9.84 -4.19
N VAL A 177 -1.53 -10.38 -4.81
CA VAL A 177 -0.93 -9.87 -6.04
C VAL A 177 -1.15 -10.80 -7.24
N ASP A 178 -1.93 -11.87 -7.08
CA ASP A 178 -2.14 -12.90 -8.11
C ASP A 178 -2.60 -12.33 -9.45
N LYS A 179 -3.48 -11.32 -9.41
CA LYS A 179 -3.98 -10.66 -10.60
C LYS A 179 -2.89 -9.84 -11.31
N LEU A 180 -2.02 -9.16 -10.56
CA LEU A 180 -0.90 -8.43 -11.11
C LEU A 180 0.15 -9.39 -11.69
N GLU A 181 0.48 -10.48 -10.97
CA GLU A 181 1.38 -11.53 -11.48
C GLU A 181 0.91 -12.13 -12.79
N ALA A 182 -0.40 -12.41 -12.89
CA ALA A 182 -0.99 -12.90 -14.13
C ALA A 182 -0.89 -11.90 -15.29
N LEU A 183 -0.97 -10.59 -15.00
CA LEU A 183 -0.84 -9.52 -16.00
C LEU A 183 0.59 -9.37 -16.48
N VAL A 184 1.57 -9.30 -15.56
CA VAL A 184 2.99 -9.04 -15.90
C VAL A 184 3.75 -10.31 -16.29
N GLY A 185 3.21 -11.50 -15.98
CA GLY A 185 3.75 -12.81 -16.38
C GLY A 185 4.90 -13.33 -15.51
N HIS A 186 5.13 -12.76 -14.32
CA HIS A 186 6.13 -13.24 -13.39
C HIS A 186 5.73 -12.97 -11.92
N PRO A 187 6.32 -13.70 -10.94
CA PRO A 187 6.08 -13.45 -9.52
C PRO A 187 6.50 -12.05 -9.08
N ILE A 188 5.70 -11.46 -8.18
CA ILE A 188 5.99 -10.19 -7.51
C ILE A 188 6.79 -10.46 -6.23
N PRO A 189 7.91 -9.78 -5.96
CA PRO A 189 8.75 -9.97 -4.79
C PRO A 189 8.06 -9.49 -3.49
#